data_f87e7012fd1378be6e71b4adb06c66a1
#
_entry.id   f87e7012fd1378be6e71b4adb06c66a1
#
_cell.length_a   1.000
_cell.length_b   1.000
_cell.length_c   1.000
_cell.angle_alpha   90.00
_cell.angle_beta   90.00
_cell.angle_gamma   90.00
#
_symmetry.space_group_name_H-M   'P 1'
#
loop_
_entity.id
_entity.type
_entity.pdbx_description
1 polymer ?
#
loop_
_entity_poly.entity_id
_entity_poly.type
_entity_poly.pdbx_seq_one_letter_code
_entity_poly.pdbx_strand_id
1 'polypeptide(L)' 'MHADRVEFSWDASKSSWLLRIKTGEEVILRHCALPRSADDQTLRTAIEKAVAEEGYELDPANLVRR' A
#
# COMPACT_ATOMS: atom_id res chain seq x y z
N MET A 1 -4.48 -11.92 -9.92
CA MET A 1 -4.48 -10.66 -10.69
C MET A 1 -3.52 -9.68 -10.06
N HIS A 2 -2.71 -9.01 -10.87
CA HIS A 2 -1.75 -8.02 -10.38
C HIS A 2 -2.37 -6.64 -10.26
N ALA A 3 -2.00 -5.93 -9.21
CA ALA A 3 -2.31 -4.51 -9.13
C ALA A 3 -1.45 -3.76 -10.15
N ASP A 4 -2.03 -2.78 -10.84
CA ASP A 4 -1.30 -1.99 -11.83
C ASP A 4 -0.25 -1.09 -11.16
N ARG A 5 -0.58 -0.54 -10.00
CA ARG A 5 0.32 0.33 -9.24
C ARG A 5 -0.16 0.40 -7.81
N VAL A 6 0.79 0.41 -6.89
CA VAL A 6 0.50 0.61 -5.48
C VAL A 6 1.32 1.79 -4.98
N GLU A 7 0.64 2.83 -4.51
CA GLU A 7 1.28 4.02 -3.96
C GLU A 7 1.03 4.05 -2.46
N PHE A 8 2.03 4.45 -1.69
CA PHE A 8 1.87 4.60 -0.26
C PHE A 8 2.50 5.90 0.23
N SER A 9 1.86 6.51 1.22
CA SER A 9 2.32 7.77 1.81
C SER A 9 1.85 7.87 3.24
N TRP A 10 2.53 8.72 4.02
CA TRP A 10 2.13 8.98 5.40
C TRP A 10 0.92 9.92 5.41
N ASP A 11 -0.13 9.53 6.12
CA ASP A 11 -1.31 10.36 6.32
C ASP A 11 -1.29 10.91 7.75
N ALA A 12 -0.85 12.15 7.89
CA ALA A 12 -0.71 12.79 9.20
C ALA A 12 -2.06 13.01 9.89
N SER A 13 -3.12 13.23 9.13
CA SER A 13 -4.44 13.48 9.71
C SER A 13 -5.02 12.23 10.38
N LYS A 14 -4.62 11.04 9.94
CA LYS A 14 -5.07 9.78 10.51
C LYS A 14 -3.97 9.02 11.24
N SER A 15 -2.76 9.58 11.27
CA SER A 15 -1.59 8.97 11.88
C SER A 15 -1.39 7.52 11.42
N SER A 16 -1.53 7.30 10.12
CA SER A 16 -1.40 5.99 9.51
C SER A 16 -0.85 6.11 8.11
N TRP A 17 -0.48 4.96 7.52
CA TRP A 17 -0.04 4.91 6.14
C TRP A 17 -1.23 4.72 5.21
N LEU A 18 -1.31 5.55 4.20
CA LEU A 18 -2.35 5.44 3.17
C LEU A 18 -1.82 4.65 1.99
N LEU A 19 -2.57 3.64 1.59
CA LEU A 19 -2.27 2.83 0.40
C LEU A 19 -3.29 3.14 -0.68
N ARG A 20 -2.81 3.38 -1.88
CA ARG A 20 -3.65 3.53 -3.08
C ARG A 20 -3.31 2.39 -4.02
N ILE A 21 -4.22 1.44 -4.15
CA ILE A 21 -4.03 0.27 -5.00
C ILE A 21 -4.82 0.51 -6.28
N LYS A 22 -4.09 0.69 -7.38
CA LYS A 22 -4.71 0.93 -8.69
C LYS A 22 -4.85 -0.40 -9.43
N THR A 23 -6.06 -0.70 -9.88
CA THR A 23 -6.36 -1.94 -10.59
C THR A 23 -7.28 -1.62 -11.78
N GLY A 24 -6.69 -1.47 -12.96
CA GLY A 24 -7.47 -1.06 -14.13
C GLY A 24 -8.06 0.33 -13.91
N GLU A 25 -9.37 0.43 -13.87
CA GLU A 25 -10.06 1.71 -13.67
C GLU A 25 -10.42 1.98 -12.22
N GLU A 26 -10.16 1.03 -11.32
CA GLU A 26 -10.51 1.17 -9.92
C GLU A 26 -9.32 1.59 -9.07
N VAL A 27 -9.59 2.33 -8.02
CA VAL A 27 -8.60 2.68 -7.00
C VAL A 27 -9.15 2.27 -5.64
N ILE A 28 -8.40 1.44 -4.95
CA ILE A 28 -8.77 0.97 -3.61
C ILE A 28 -7.90 1.71 -2.60
N LEU A 29 -8.54 2.37 -1.63
CA LEU A 29 -7.83 3.08 -0.58
C LEU A 29 -7.86 2.27 0.71
N ARG A 30 -6.69 2.07 1.29
CA ARG A 30 -6.55 1.38 2.57
C ARG A 30 -5.59 2.12 3.48
N HIS A 31 -5.77 1.94 4.78
CA HIS A 31 -4.86 2.49 5.77
C HIS A 31 -4.20 1.35 6.53
N CYS A 32 -2.90 1.52 6.79
CA CYS A 32 -2.12 0.60 7.61
C CYS A 32 -1.75 1.27 8.92
N ALA A 33 -2.09 0.63 10.04
CA ALA A 33 -1.82 1.17 11.37
C ALA A 33 -0.37 0.90 11.77
N LEU A 34 0.58 1.53 11.09
CA LEU A 34 2.00 1.43 11.40
C LEU A 34 2.54 2.81 11.78
N PRO A 35 3.59 2.88 12.61
CA PRO A 35 4.18 4.18 12.96
C PRO A 35 4.86 4.80 11.75
N ARG A 36 4.98 6.12 11.77
CA ARG A 36 5.67 6.84 10.69
C ARG A 36 7.12 6.39 10.53
N SER A 37 7.73 5.95 11.63
CA SER A 37 9.12 5.50 11.65
C SER A 37 9.30 4.04 11.23
N ALA A 38 8.23 3.36 10.80
CA ALA A 38 8.35 1.97 10.33
C ALA A 38 9.37 1.88 9.21
N ASP A 39 10.22 0.86 9.25
CA ASP A 39 11.24 0.67 8.24
C ASP A 39 10.64 0.16 6.93
N ASP A 40 11.43 0.22 5.86
CA ASP A 40 10.95 -0.15 4.52
C ASP A 40 10.50 -1.61 4.46
N GLN A 41 11.18 -2.50 5.15
CA GLN A 41 10.82 -3.92 5.14
C GLN A 41 9.48 -4.15 5.85
N THR A 42 9.26 -3.52 6.98
CA THR A 42 8.00 -3.61 7.71
C THR A 42 6.84 -3.06 6.88
N LEU A 43 7.07 -1.90 6.25
CA LEU A 43 6.07 -1.29 5.37
C LEU A 43 5.75 -2.19 4.19
N ARG A 44 6.77 -2.72 3.53
CA ARG A 44 6.57 -3.59 2.37
C ARG A 44 5.77 -4.83 2.75
N THR A 45 6.08 -5.48 3.85
CA THR A 45 5.37 -6.65 4.32
C THR A 45 3.90 -6.34 4.59
N ALA A 46 3.63 -5.21 5.24
CA ALA A 46 2.27 -4.79 5.52
C ALA A 46 1.49 -4.46 4.24
N ILE A 47 2.15 -3.82 3.28
CA ILE A 47 1.55 -3.48 2.00
C ILE A 47 1.23 -4.74 1.20
N GLU A 48 2.15 -5.68 1.14
CA GLU A 48 1.93 -6.95 0.45
C GLU A 48 0.73 -7.69 1.04
N LYS A 49 0.61 -7.71 2.35
CA LYS A 49 -0.50 -8.34 3.02
C LYS A 49 -1.82 -7.65 2.70
N ALA A 50 -1.83 -6.32 2.72
CA ALA A 50 -3.03 -5.56 2.42
C ALA A 50 -3.48 -5.79 0.98
N VAL A 51 -2.56 -5.80 0.03
CA VAL A 51 -2.86 -6.06 -1.38
C VAL A 51 -3.41 -7.47 -1.56
N ALA A 52 -2.81 -8.44 -0.88
CA ALA A 52 -3.28 -9.84 -0.95
C ALA A 52 -4.68 -9.99 -0.37
N GLU A 53 -5.00 -9.27 0.69
CA GLU A 53 -6.33 -9.31 1.30
C GLU A 53 -7.40 -8.76 0.37
N GLU A 54 -7.03 -7.88 -0.56
CA GLU A 54 -7.94 -7.38 -1.58
C GLU A 54 -8.02 -8.29 -2.81
N GLY A 55 -7.30 -9.41 -2.80
CA GLY A 55 -7.34 -10.38 -3.88
C GLY A 55 -6.38 -10.08 -5.03
N TYR A 56 -5.38 -9.22 -4.81
CA TYR A 56 -4.40 -8.85 -5.83
C TYR A 56 -3.01 -9.28 -5.45
N GLU A 57 -2.11 -9.27 -6.42
CA GLU A 57 -0.70 -9.55 -6.21
C GLU A 57 0.09 -8.25 -6.36
N LEU A 58 1.06 -8.05 -5.48
CA LEU A 58 1.94 -6.90 -5.54
C LEU A 58 3.18 -7.22 -6.36
N ASP A 59 3.43 -6.42 -7.40
CA ASP A 59 4.69 -6.44 -8.11
C ASP A 59 5.58 -5.36 -7.48
N PRO A 60 6.76 -5.72 -6.92
CA PRO A 60 7.65 -4.74 -6.29
C PRO A 60 8.04 -3.59 -7.22
N ALA A 61 8.08 -3.82 -8.53
CA ALA A 61 8.38 -2.77 -9.50
C ALA A 61 7.28 -1.71 -9.57
N ASN A 62 6.05 -2.04 -9.14
CA ASN A 62 4.91 -1.13 -9.18
C ASN A 62 4.62 -0.48 -7.84
N LEU A 63 5.46 -0.72 -6.85
CA LEU A 63 5.31 -0.11 -5.53
C LEU A 63 6.03 1.24 -5.51
N VAL A 64 5.29 2.30 -5.23
CA VAL A 64 5.80 3.67 -5.27
C VAL A 64 5.58 4.35 -3.92
N ARG A 65 6.63 4.89 -3.36
CA ARG A 65 6.54 5.70 -2.14
C ARG A 65 6.34 7.17 -2.52
N ARG A 66 5.38 7.78 -1.89
CA ARG A 66 5.05 9.18 -2.17
C ARG A 66 5.34 10.09 -1.00
#